data_0ea65483675e23d52d3317f73937525c
#
_entry.id   0ea65483675e23d52d3317f73937525c
#
_cell.length_a   1.000
_cell.length_b   1.000
_cell.length_c   1.000
_cell.angle_alpha   90.00
_cell.angle_beta   90.00
_cell.angle_gamma   90.00
#
_symmetry.space_group_name_H-M   'P 1'
#
loop_
_entity.id
_entity.type
_entity.pdbx_description
1 polymer ?
#
loop_
_entity_poly.entity_id
_entity_poly.type
_entity_poly.pdbx_seq_one_letter_code
_entity_poly.pdbx_strand_id
1 'polypeptide(L)'
;EEVYPPDEDTFLLLEAAIREARPEDHVLEVGCGSGLVSQELAGRVKSITALDINPHATRAARERGVEVVRSDLFRGIRGRFDLIVFNPPYLPTEPEERGDQWINYALDGGASGRETIGRFLLDLADHLRPGGRALLLISSLTGPEEVERMARDAELVAELVASKGCFFERLMVLRITRSDQAL
;
A
#
# COMPACT_ATOMS: atom_id res chain seq x y z
N GLU A 1 -6.95 -5.87 -19.75
CA GLU A 1 -7.31 -6.14 -18.35
C GLU A 1 -7.44 -4.84 -17.58
N GLU A 2 -8.47 -4.75 -16.72
CA GLU A 2 -8.76 -3.50 -15.97
C GLU A 2 -8.21 -3.52 -14.54
N VAL A 3 -7.69 -4.66 -14.10
CA VAL A 3 -7.16 -4.87 -12.74
C VAL A 3 -5.73 -5.41 -12.87
N TYR A 4 -4.81 -4.82 -12.10
CA TYR A 4 -3.43 -5.29 -12.02
C TYR A 4 -3.39 -6.74 -11.51
N PRO A 5 -2.79 -7.67 -12.27
CA PRO A 5 -2.63 -9.04 -11.81
C PRO A 5 -1.58 -9.10 -10.69
N PRO A 6 -1.72 -9.99 -9.69
CA PRO A 6 -0.68 -10.20 -8.69
C PRO A 6 0.64 -10.58 -9.33
N ASP A 7 1.71 -9.86 -8.95
CA ASP A 7 3.07 -10.10 -9.45
C ASP A 7 4.08 -10.12 -8.28
N GLU A 8 5.36 -10.09 -8.56
CA GLU A 8 6.45 -10.20 -7.59
C GLU A 8 6.35 -9.17 -6.44
N ASP A 9 5.90 -7.96 -6.74
CA ASP A 9 5.62 -6.88 -5.77
C ASP A 9 4.51 -7.28 -4.79
N THR A 10 3.41 -7.79 -5.32
CA THR A 10 2.26 -8.26 -4.53
C THR A 10 2.67 -9.40 -3.60
N PHE A 11 3.45 -10.36 -4.09
CA PHE A 11 3.90 -11.50 -3.27
C PHE A 11 4.91 -11.09 -2.21
N LEU A 12 5.84 -10.18 -2.50
CA LEU A 12 6.78 -9.65 -1.52
C LEU A 12 6.06 -8.92 -0.38
N LEU A 13 5.08 -8.07 -0.73
CA LEU A 13 4.27 -7.35 0.24
C LEU A 13 3.41 -8.30 1.08
N LEU A 14 2.80 -9.32 0.46
CA LEU A 14 2.02 -10.34 1.14
C LEU A 14 2.84 -11.11 2.17
N GLU A 15 4.05 -11.55 1.80
CA GLU A 15 4.96 -12.24 2.72
C GLU A 15 5.34 -11.36 3.93
N ALA A 16 5.61 -10.08 3.70
CA ALA A 16 5.87 -9.13 4.78
C ALA A 16 4.63 -8.91 5.64
N ALA A 17 3.45 -8.76 5.04
CA ALA A 17 2.20 -8.57 5.76
C ALA A 17 1.83 -9.78 6.64
N ILE A 18 2.03 -11.00 6.15
CA ILE A 18 1.82 -12.23 6.94
C ILE A 18 2.75 -12.29 8.17
N ARG A 19 4.01 -11.86 8.03
CA ARG A 19 4.97 -11.83 9.15
C ARG A 19 4.65 -10.77 10.19
N GLU A 20 4.11 -9.64 9.76
CA GLU A 20 3.79 -8.50 10.62
C GLU A 20 2.38 -8.57 11.24
N ALA A 21 1.45 -9.31 10.61
CA ALA A 21 0.07 -9.40 11.07
C ALA A 21 -0.05 -10.12 12.41
N ARG A 22 -0.93 -9.61 13.28
CA ARG A 22 -1.26 -10.17 14.59
C ARG A 22 -2.74 -10.54 14.64
N PRO A 23 -3.13 -11.58 15.40
CA PRO A 23 -4.53 -12.01 15.46
C PRO A 23 -5.52 -10.93 15.94
N GLU A 24 -5.03 -9.97 16.73
CA GLU A 24 -5.83 -8.86 17.25
C GLU A 24 -5.91 -7.63 16.33
N ASP A 25 -5.15 -7.61 15.23
CA ASP A 25 -5.07 -6.46 14.35
C ASP A 25 -6.40 -6.18 13.62
N HIS A 26 -6.76 -4.91 13.57
CA HIS A 26 -7.66 -4.36 12.58
C HIS A 26 -6.83 -3.85 11.42
N VAL A 27 -6.98 -4.47 10.25
CA VAL A 27 -6.14 -4.23 9.07
C VAL A 27 -6.89 -3.42 8.03
N LEU A 28 -6.16 -2.53 7.35
CA LEU A 28 -6.60 -1.82 6.16
C LEU A 28 -5.64 -2.13 5.00
N GLU A 29 -6.14 -2.66 3.89
CA GLU A 29 -5.40 -2.73 2.64
C GLU A 29 -5.80 -1.56 1.74
N VAL A 30 -4.85 -0.75 1.33
CA VAL A 30 -5.04 0.39 0.41
C VAL A 30 -4.62 -0.05 -0.99
N GLY A 31 -5.45 0.22 -2.01
CA GLY A 31 -5.17 -0.20 -3.39
C GLY A 31 -5.16 -1.73 -3.52
N CYS A 32 -6.26 -2.39 -3.15
CA CYS A 32 -6.30 -3.85 -3.01
C CYS A 32 -6.21 -4.63 -4.34
N GLY A 33 -6.38 -3.95 -5.48
CA GLY A 33 -6.37 -4.62 -6.78
C GLY A 33 -7.31 -5.81 -6.84
N SER A 34 -6.75 -7.01 -7.05
CA SER A 34 -7.52 -8.25 -7.08
C SER A 34 -8.06 -8.70 -5.71
N GLY A 35 -7.61 -8.11 -4.59
CA GLY A 35 -7.97 -8.49 -3.23
C GLY A 35 -7.21 -9.71 -2.69
N LEU A 36 -6.12 -10.12 -3.32
CA LEU A 36 -5.33 -11.29 -2.91
C LEU A 36 -4.77 -11.13 -1.50
N VAL A 37 -4.15 -9.98 -1.19
CA VAL A 37 -3.52 -9.74 0.12
C VAL A 37 -4.57 -9.75 1.23
N SER A 38 -5.70 -9.07 1.02
CA SER A 38 -6.82 -9.09 1.97
C SER A 38 -7.39 -10.50 2.18
N GLN A 39 -7.57 -11.27 1.11
CA GLN A 39 -8.07 -12.64 1.19
C GLN A 39 -7.15 -13.52 2.04
N GLU A 40 -5.84 -13.44 1.83
CA GLU A 40 -4.84 -14.24 2.55
C GLU A 40 -4.69 -13.83 4.03
N LEU A 41 -4.93 -12.56 4.35
CA LEU A 41 -4.88 -12.06 5.72
C LEU A 41 -6.19 -12.29 6.52
N ALA A 42 -7.34 -12.43 5.86
CA ALA A 42 -8.66 -12.47 6.52
C ALA A 42 -8.79 -13.53 7.62
N GLY A 43 -8.13 -14.69 7.47
CA GLY A 43 -8.13 -15.76 8.49
C GLY A 43 -7.08 -15.61 9.58
N ARG A 44 -6.26 -14.55 9.55
CA ARG A 44 -5.08 -14.35 10.42
C ARG A 44 -5.21 -13.16 11.35
N VAL A 45 -6.16 -12.28 11.11
CA VAL A 45 -6.35 -11.00 11.81
C VAL A 45 -7.78 -10.87 12.31
N LYS A 46 -8.02 -9.92 13.21
CA LYS A 46 -9.35 -9.70 13.78
C LYS A 46 -10.36 -9.19 12.76
N SER A 47 -9.93 -8.27 11.91
CA SER A 47 -10.74 -7.77 10.79
C SER A 47 -9.84 -7.17 9.72
N ILE A 48 -10.31 -7.21 8.49
CA ILE A 48 -9.64 -6.54 7.36
C ILE A 48 -10.69 -5.84 6.51
N THR A 49 -10.39 -4.60 6.14
CA THR A 49 -11.13 -3.81 5.16
C THR A 49 -10.18 -3.43 4.03
N ALA A 50 -10.62 -3.49 2.81
CA ALA A 50 -9.84 -3.12 1.64
C ALA A 50 -10.38 -1.84 0.99
N LEU A 51 -9.49 -1.09 0.35
CA LEU A 51 -9.83 0.09 -0.44
C LEU A 51 -9.28 -0.03 -1.85
N ASP A 52 -10.03 0.48 -2.81
CA ASP A 52 -9.50 0.74 -4.15
C ASP A 52 -10.28 1.88 -4.83
N ILE A 53 -9.61 2.67 -5.66
CA ILE A 53 -10.26 3.70 -6.47
C ILE A 53 -10.92 3.08 -7.72
N ASN A 54 -10.36 1.98 -8.21
CA ASN A 54 -10.78 1.27 -9.41
C ASN A 54 -12.05 0.45 -9.14
N PRO A 55 -13.17 0.71 -9.84
CA PRO A 55 -14.41 -0.05 -9.64
C PRO A 55 -14.28 -1.53 -10.06
N HIS A 56 -13.40 -1.86 -10.99
CA HIS A 56 -13.15 -3.24 -11.41
C HIS A 56 -12.38 -4.00 -10.33
N ALA A 57 -11.41 -3.37 -9.67
CA ALA A 57 -10.69 -3.93 -8.53
C ALA A 57 -11.63 -4.19 -7.35
N THR A 58 -12.49 -3.20 -6.99
CA THR A 58 -13.47 -3.41 -5.91
C THR A 58 -14.45 -4.54 -6.22
N ARG A 59 -14.82 -4.75 -7.48
CA ARG A 59 -15.64 -5.89 -7.89
C ARG A 59 -14.89 -7.21 -7.73
N ALA A 60 -13.67 -7.30 -8.24
CA ALA A 60 -12.85 -8.50 -8.15
C ALA A 60 -12.59 -8.90 -6.69
N ALA A 61 -12.29 -7.93 -5.81
CA ALA A 61 -12.09 -8.18 -4.38
C ALA A 61 -13.38 -8.70 -3.69
N ARG A 62 -14.56 -8.15 -4.03
CA ARG A 62 -15.84 -8.67 -3.52
C ARG A 62 -16.12 -10.10 -3.95
N GLU A 63 -15.82 -10.46 -5.18
CA GLU A 63 -15.96 -11.82 -5.70
C GLU A 63 -15.08 -12.82 -4.94
N ARG A 64 -13.99 -12.36 -4.31
CA ARG A 64 -13.14 -13.12 -3.39
C ARG A 64 -13.64 -13.12 -1.94
N GLY A 65 -14.76 -12.47 -1.65
CA GLY A 65 -15.31 -12.38 -0.29
C GLY A 65 -14.64 -11.30 0.59
N VAL A 66 -13.88 -10.38 -0.01
CA VAL A 66 -13.22 -9.28 0.72
C VAL A 66 -14.21 -8.14 0.97
N GLU A 67 -14.24 -7.63 2.21
CA GLU A 67 -14.93 -6.38 2.53
C GLU A 67 -14.16 -5.21 1.92
N VAL A 68 -14.73 -4.56 0.90
CA VAL A 68 -14.04 -3.52 0.14
C VAL A 68 -14.91 -2.28 -0.07
N VAL A 69 -14.28 -1.11 0.08
CA VAL A 69 -14.87 0.22 -0.14
C VAL A 69 -14.18 0.88 -1.33
N ARG A 70 -14.94 1.48 -2.23
CA ARG A 70 -14.36 2.31 -3.29
C ARG A 70 -13.95 3.65 -2.72
N SER A 71 -12.64 3.94 -2.72
CA SER A 71 -12.07 5.17 -2.16
C SER A 71 -10.76 5.56 -2.85
N ASP A 72 -10.50 6.86 -2.96
CA ASP A 72 -9.19 7.42 -3.29
C ASP A 72 -8.40 7.57 -1.99
N LEU A 73 -7.46 6.64 -1.73
CA LEU A 73 -6.73 6.54 -0.48
C LEU A 73 -7.71 6.61 0.72
N PHE A 74 -7.39 7.42 1.73
CA PHE A 74 -8.16 7.51 2.98
C PHE A 74 -9.45 8.34 2.90
N ARG A 75 -9.78 8.96 1.75
CA ARG A 75 -10.93 9.90 1.63
C ARG A 75 -12.28 9.31 2.06
N GLY A 76 -12.49 8.03 1.86
CA GLY A 76 -13.74 7.34 2.22
C GLY A 76 -13.73 6.67 3.59
N ILE A 77 -12.62 6.77 4.33
CA ILE A 77 -12.42 6.00 5.56
C ILE A 77 -12.34 6.92 6.79
N ARG A 78 -13.03 6.48 7.83
CA ARG A 78 -12.90 7.04 9.17
C ARG A 78 -12.45 5.93 10.11
N GLY A 79 -11.47 6.19 10.95
CA GLY A 79 -10.98 5.22 11.92
C GLY A 79 -9.47 5.03 11.85
N ARG A 80 -8.97 4.22 12.76
CA ARG A 80 -7.55 3.92 12.90
C ARG A 80 -7.35 2.41 12.90
N PHE A 81 -6.22 1.98 12.36
CA PHE A 81 -5.87 0.58 12.12
C PHE A 81 -4.58 0.21 12.83
N ASP A 82 -4.45 -1.06 13.17
CA ASP A 82 -3.24 -1.61 13.79
C ASP A 82 -2.18 -1.94 12.73
N LEU A 83 -2.64 -2.33 11.53
CA LEU A 83 -1.79 -2.57 10.36
C LEU A 83 -2.44 -1.98 9.11
N ILE A 84 -1.68 -1.19 8.36
CA ILE A 84 -2.07 -0.69 7.03
C ILE A 84 -1.11 -1.28 6.01
N VAL A 85 -1.62 -1.81 4.89
CA VAL A 85 -0.81 -2.43 3.83
C VAL A 85 -1.08 -1.69 2.52
N PHE A 86 -0.03 -1.29 1.80
CA PHE A 86 -0.17 -0.56 0.56
C PHE A 86 0.91 -0.93 -0.46
N ASN A 87 0.46 -1.39 -1.63
CA ASN A 87 1.25 -1.45 -2.86
C ASN A 87 0.81 -0.29 -3.78
N PRO A 88 1.49 0.86 -3.73
CA PRO A 88 1.09 2.02 -4.52
C PRO A 88 1.47 1.87 -5.99
N PRO A 89 0.86 2.64 -6.90
CA PRO A 89 1.48 2.91 -8.19
C PRO A 89 2.81 3.63 -7.96
N TYR A 90 3.91 3.09 -8.49
CA TYR A 90 5.26 3.60 -8.22
C TYR A 90 6.11 3.84 -9.46
N LEU A 91 5.60 3.55 -10.66
CA LEU A 91 6.34 3.82 -11.89
C LEU A 91 6.31 5.32 -12.21
N PRO A 92 7.48 5.94 -12.48
CA PRO A 92 7.50 7.27 -13.06
C PRO A 92 6.80 7.26 -14.41
N THR A 93 5.84 8.15 -14.62
CA THR A 93 5.01 8.21 -15.82
C THR A 93 4.92 9.66 -16.30
N GLU A 94 5.41 9.94 -17.51
CA GLU A 94 5.27 11.25 -18.11
C GLU A 94 3.80 11.54 -18.47
N PRO A 95 3.38 12.82 -18.47
CA PRO A 95 1.97 13.17 -18.74
C PRO A 95 1.45 12.63 -20.08
N GLU A 96 2.31 12.52 -21.08
CA GLU A 96 1.99 12.02 -22.42
C GLU A 96 1.81 10.50 -22.49
N GLU A 97 2.32 9.77 -21.48
CA GLU A 97 2.24 8.32 -21.37
C GLU A 97 1.01 7.86 -20.55
N ARG A 98 0.30 8.80 -19.93
CA ARG A 98 -0.90 8.52 -19.15
C ARG A 98 -2.03 8.03 -20.04
N GLY A 99 -2.46 6.81 -19.83
CA GLY A 99 -3.61 6.22 -20.53
C GLY A 99 -4.90 6.33 -19.73
N ASP A 100 -6.04 6.24 -20.43
CA ASP A 100 -7.38 6.36 -19.82
C ASP A 100 -7.90 5.05 -19.22
N GLN A 101 -7.16 3.94 -19.31
CA GLN A 101 -7.57 2.63 -18.78
C GLN A 101 -7.26 2.53 -17.30
N TRP A 102 -8.11 1.82 -16.55
CA TRP A 102 -7.92 1.64 -15.11
C TRP A 102 -6.61 0.95 -14.73
N ILE A 103 -6.08 0.08 -15.57
CA ILE A 103 -4.77 -0.54 -15.35
C ILE A 103 -3.64 0.50 -15.27
N ASN A 104 -3.74 1.60 -16.02
CA ASN A 104 -2.73 2.66 -15.99
C ASN A 104 -2.70 3.37 -14.64
N TYR A 105 -3.85 3.54 -13.99
CA TYR A 105 -3.91 4.09 -12.62
C TYR A 105 -3.20 3.22 -11.58
N ALA A 106 -3.12 1.91 -11.80
CA ALA A 106 -2.41 1.00 -10.91
C ALA A 106 -0.88 1.08 -11.08
N LEU A 107 -0.40 1.68 -12.16
CA LEU A 107 1.03 1.78 -12.49
C LEU A 107 1.56 3.22 -12.37
N ASP A 108 0.71 4.21 -12.65
CA ASP A 108 1.08 5.64 -12.71
C ASP A 108 1.35 6.22 -11.33
N GLY A 109 2.63 6.28 -10.97
CA GLY A 109 3.11 6.95 -9.76
C GLY A 109 3.33 8.46 -9.90
N GLY A 110 2.92 9.06 -11.05
CA GLY A 110 3.23 10.44 -11.40
C GLY A 110 4.63 10.61 -11.95
N ALA A 111 5.01 11.83 -12.32
CA ALA A 111 6.30 12.14 -12.96
C ALA A 111 7.52 11.63 -12.15
N SER A 112 7.41 11.57 -10.84
CA SER A 112 8.49 11.08 -9.96
C SER A 112 8.30 9.64 -9.47
N GLY A 113 7.17 8.99 -9.78
CA GLY A 113 6.79 7.71 -9.17
C GLY A 113 6.38 7.81 -7.69
N ARG A 114 6.24 9.03 -7.14
CA ARG A 114 6.02 9.27 -5.69
C ARG A 114 4.78 10.07 -5.36
N GLU A 115 3.99 10.50 -6.35
CA GLU A 115 2.84 11.38 -6.09
C GLU A 115 1.81 10.71 -5.17
N THR A 116 1.46 9.47 -5.45
CA THR A 116 0.52 8.69 -4.63
C THR A 116 1.11 8.31 -3.27
N ILE A 117 2.40 7.96 -3.24
CA ILE A 117 3.13 7.67 -1.99
C ILE A 117 3.11 8.90 -1.07
N GLY A 118 3.36 10.11 -1.60
CA GLY A 118 3.35 11.33 -0.82
C GLY A 118 1.99 11.64 -0.20
N ARG A 119 0.92 11.50 -0.98
CA ARG A 119 -0.46 11.67 -0.47
C ARG A 119 -0.78 10.66 0.63
N PHE A 120 -0.36 9.42 0.46
CA PHE A 120 -0.54 8.37 1.47
C PHE A 120 0.18 8.70 2.78
N LEU A 121 1.46 9.09 2.71
CA LEU A 121 2.27 9.39 3.90
C LEU A 121 1.74 10.59 4.70
N LEU A 122 1.23 11.63 4.02
CA LEU A 122 0.66 12.82 4.66
C LEU A 122 -0.53 12.48 5.57
N ASP A 123 -1.39 11.55 5.18
CA ASP A 123 -2.60 11.21 5.92
C ASP A 123 -2.41 9.98 6.84
N LEU A 124 -1.29 9.26 6.70
CA LEU A 124 -1.08 7.96 7.36
C LEU A 124 -1.15 8.02 8.89
N ALA A 125 -0.52 9.04 9.50
CA ALA A 125 -0.44 9.16 10.96
C ALA A 125 -1.83 9.23 11.63
N ASP A 126 -2.80 9.86 10.96
CA ASP A 126 -4.17 9.99 11.45
C ASP A 126 -4.95 8.68 11.42
N HIS A 127 -4.51 7.74 10.59
CA HIS A 127 -5.15 6.43 10.41
C HIS A 127 -4.43 5.28 11.14
N LEU A 128 -3.29 5.54 11.79
CA LEU A 128 -2.61 4.57 12.65
C LEU A 128 -3.10 4.67 14.11
N ARG A 129 -3.40 3.52 14.72
CA ARG A 129 -3.59 3.41 16.17
C ARG A 129 -2.25 3.65 16.89
N PRO A 130 -2.27 3.98 18.19
CA PRO A 130 -1.06 3.90 19.01
C PRO A 130 -0.43 2.51 18.91
N GLY A 131 0.87 2.42 18.57
CA GLY A 131 1.56 1.15 18.29
C GLY A 131 1.23 0.53 16.92
N GLY A 132 0.43 1.20 16.11
CA GLY A 132 0.12 0.78 14.73
C GLY A 132 1.28 1.00 13.77
N ARG A 133 1.24 0.27 12.67
CA ARG A 133 2.27 0.30 11.62
C ARG A 133 1.66 0.21 10.23
N ALA A 134 2.39 0.70 9.23
CA ALA A 134 2.04 0.45 7.83
C ALA A 134 3.17 -0.30 7.13
N LEU A 135 2.83 -1.10 6.14
CA LEU A 135 3.75 -1.70 5.18
C LEU A 135 3.54 -1.03 3.83
N LEU A 136 4.58 -0.38 3.36
CA LEU A 136 4.59 0.34 2.09
C LEU A 136 5.58 -0.34 1.14
N LEU A 137 5.09 -0.85 0.01
CA LEU A 137 5.96 -1.32 -1.06
C LEU A 137 6.48 -0.14 -1.86
N ILE A 138 7.76 -0.17 -2.18
CA ILE A 138 8.43 0.77 -3.07
C ILE A 138 9.41 0.03 -3.99
N SER A 139 9.82 0.70 -5.05
CA SER A 139 10.89 0.25 -5.94
C SER A 139 12.15 1.12 -5.79
N SER A 140 13.31 0.58 -6.17
CA SER A 140 14.52 1.40 -6.34
C SER A 140 14.34 2.54 -7.34
N LEU A 141 13.39 2.42 -8.26
CA LEU A 141 13.03 3.46 -9.25
C LEU A 141 12.33 4.67 -8.61
N THR A 142 11.69 4.49 -7.46
CA THR A 142 11.03 5.59 -6.74
C THR A 142 11.98 6.48 -5.94
N GLY A 143 13.27 6.10 -5.82
CA GLY A 143 14.21 6.81 -4.96
C GLY A 143 13.92 6.59 -3.47
N PRO A 144 14.37 5.48 -2.88
CA PRO A 144 14.07 5.12 -1.48
C PRO A 144 14.42 6.20 -0.47
N GLU A 145 15.56 6.88 -0.64
CA GLU A 145 16.00 7.98 0.22
C GLU A 145 15.02 9.15 0.22
N GLU A 146 14.39 9.43 -0.93
CA GLU A 146 13.36 10.45 -1.05
C GLU A 146 12.08 10.04 -0.32
N VAL A 147 11.67 8.76 -0.43
CA VAL A 147 10.51 8.23 0.30
C VAL A 147 10.74 8.29 1.81
N GLU A 148 11.94 7.93 2.29
CA GLU A 148 12.31 8.05 3.69
C GLU A 148 12.30 9.52 4.17
N ARG A 149 12.74 10.45 3.33
CA ARG A 149 12.67 11.89 3.62
C ARG A 149 11.21 12.33 3.74
N MET A 150 10.36 11.96 2.78
CA MET A 150 8.92 12.27 2.81
C MET A 150 8.24 11.70 4.07
N ALA A 151 8.62 10.51 4.49
CA ALA A 151 8.12 9.93 5.74
C ALA A 151 8.55 10.77 6.96
N ARG A 152 9.83 11.18 7.04
CA ARG A 152 10.32 12.05 8.13
C ARG A 152 9.59 13.41 8.16
N ASP A 153 9.35 14.01 6.99
CA ASP A 153 8.64 15.29 6.88
C ASP A 153 7.17 15.17 7.34
N ALA A 154 6.59 13.95 7.29
CA ALA A 154 5.27 13.60 7.81
C ALA A 154 5.30 13.07 9.27
N GLU A 155 6.40 13.28 10.02
CA GLU A 155 6.59 12.80 11.41
C GLU A 155 6.47 11.26 11.54
N LEU A 156 6.95 10.53 10.51
CA LEU A 156 6.96 9.08 10.44
C LEU A 156 8.41 8.56 10.38
N VAL A 157 8.58 7.31 10.78
CA VAL A 157 9.85 6.56 10.66
C VAL A 157 9.65 5.41 9.69
N ALA A 158 10.56 5.27 8.73
CA ALA A 158 10.57 4.19 7.76
C ALA A 158 11.74 3.23 8.04
N GLU A 159 11.47 1.93 8.04
CA GLU A 159 12.45 0.88 8.25
C GLU A 159 12.30 -0.20 7.18
N LEU A 160 13.39 -0.60 6.53
CA LEU A 160 13.37 -1.68 5.54
C LEU A 160 13.17 -3.02 6.24
N VAL A 161 12.08 -3.75 5.91
CA VAL A 161 11.75 -5.05 6.50
C VAL A 161 11.80 -6.22 5.53
N ALA A 162 11.72 -5.96 4.22
CA ALA A 162 11.89 -6.97 3.18
C ALA A 162 12.42 -6.34 1.89
N SER A 163 13.19 -7.10 1.11
CA SER A 163 13.60 -6.68 -0.23
C SER A 163 13.78 -7.87 -1.16
N LYS A 164 13.57 -7.65 -2.47
CA LYS A 164 13.75 -8.62 -3.54
C LYS A 164 14.38 -7.94 -4.75
N GLY A 165 15.44 -8.51 -5.28
CA GLY A 165 16.01 -8.07 -6.56
C GLY A 165 15.17 -8.61 -7.71
N CYS A 166 14.78 -7.74 -8.64
CA CYS A 166 14.16 -8.04 -9.92
C CYS A 166 15.10 -7.64 -11.07
N PHE A 167 14.74 -7.93 -12.31
CA PHE A 167 15.66 -7.79 -13.43
C PHE A 167 16.18 -6.36 -13.63
N PHE A 168 15.32 -5.34 -13.45
CA PHE A 168 15.70 -3.92 -13.64
C PHE A 168 15.55 -3.08 -12.38
N GLU A 169 15.05 -3.64 -11.28
CA GLU A 169 14.74 -2.92 -10.07
C GLU A 169 14.96 -3.77 -8.82
N ARG A 170 14.94 -3.12 -7.68
CA ARG A 170 14.84 -3.78 -6.38
C ARG A 170 13.53 -3.37 -5.74
N LEU A 171 12.68 -4.33 -5.46
CA LEU A 171 11.48 -4.12 -4.66
C LEU A 171 11.83 -4.12 -3.19
N MET A 172 11.20 -3.25 -2.43
CA MET A 172 11.44 -3.06 -1.00
C MET A 172 10.11 -2.86 -0.28
N VAL A 173 9.97 -3.45 0.91
CA VAL A 173 8.87 -3.17 1.82
C VAL A 173 9.40 -2.39 3.00
N LEU A 174 8.86 -1.20 3.21
CA LEU A 174 9.15 -0.35 4.35
C LEU A 174 8.07 -0.54 5.41
N ARG A 175 8.47 -0.76 6.66
CA ARG A 175 7.60 -0.61 7.82
C ARG A 175 7.61 0.86 8.22
N ILE A 176 6.43 1.47 8.24
CA ILE A 176 6.24 2.88 8.60
C ILE A 176 5.54 2.94 9.96
N THR A 177 6.09 3.70 10.88
CA THR A 177 5.52 3.96 12.21
C THR A 177 5.54 5.45 12.53
N ARG A 178 4.78 5.87 13.53
CA ARG A 178 4.84 7.25 14.01
C ARG A 178 6.16 7.48 14.77
N SER A 179 6.75 8.66 14.62
CA SER A 179 8.03 9.00 15.25
C SER A 179 7.98 9.03 16.79
N ASP A 180 6.81 9.32 17.37
CA ASP A 180 6.57 9.31 18.83
C ASP A 180 6.55 7.88 19.43
N GLN A 181 6.63 6.85 18.61
CA GLN A 181 6.62 5.42 18.99
C GLN A 181 7.96 4.71 18.72
N ALA A 182 8.94 5.41 18.18
CA ALA A 182 10.27 4.86 17.81
C ALA A 182 11.28 4.90 18.97
N LEU A 183 10.81 4.68 20.23
CA LEU A 183 11.66 4.56 21.43
C LEU A 183 11.66 3.15 21.98
#